data_aea123e8b14a4c754bf1394086b9d78d
#
_entry.id   aea123e8b14a4c754bf1394086b9d78d
#
_cell.length_a   1.000
_cell.length_b   1.000
_cell.length_c   1.000
_cell.angle_alpha   90.00
_cell.angle_beta   90.00
_cell.angle_gamma   90.00
#
_symmetry.space_group_name_H-M   'P 1'
#
loop_
_entity.id
_entity.type
_entity.pdbx_description
1 polymer ?
#
loop_
_entity_poly.entity_id
_entity_poly.type
_entity_poly.pdbx_seq_one_letter_code
_entity_poly.pdbx_strand_id
1 'polypeptide(L)'
;MQSITPPRADRHAGSFIVGTVLGGCFVAAGLGIAFLTLETPIASSLVPGSRSGTPPIALGIWALALLAGGALLVAGTNRLAAIAAEIRSGSRRPSPLAAAFAALPSDVTAISDVVPTEGRPIPHVVVGPFGVAVIHELGGPAVIRQVGTSWERKTREGWAPTEHPLDRAERDADRVRHWLNRGDLDFVVRVYAALITTDPSMLRSPLCAVITEDRIPDWIAALPPQRSLTEGRRQQVATRVGAAVSTGATRRDW
;
A
#
# COMPACT_ATOMS: atom_id res chain seq x y z
N MET A 1 -25.20 3.00 -3.79
CA MET A 1 -23.89 2.42 -3.44
C MET A 1 -22.82 3.22 -4.18
N GLN A 2 -22.30 4.29 -3.57
CA GLN A 2 -21.19 5.07 -4.14
C GLN A 2 -20.03 4.90 -3.18
N SER A 3 -19.22 3.86 -3.41
CA SER A 3 -17.88 3.84 -2.87
C SER A 3 -17.09 4.90 -3.66
N ILE A 4 -16.78 6.03 -3.06
CA ILE A 4 -15.77 6.94 -3.59
C ILE A 4 -14.42 6.26 -3.35
N THR A 5 -14.16 5.21 -4.13
CA THR A 5 -12.81 4.73 -4.34
C THR A 5 -12.22 5.72 -5.33
N PRO A 6 -11.18 6.50 -4.97
CA PRO A 6 -10.53 7.36 -5.95
C PRO A 6 -10.10 6.48 -7.13
N PRO A 7 -10.15 6.99 -8.38
CA PRO A 7 -9.78 6.23 -9.56
C PRO A 7 -8.30 5.87 -9.51
N ARG A 8 -8.00 4.82 -8.78
CA ARG A 8 -6.66 4.22 -8.69
C ARG A 8 -6.29 3.46 -9.96
N ALA A 9 -7.31 3.13 -10.79
CA ALA A 9 -7.17 2.24 -11.93
C ALA A 9 -6.35 2.86 -13.07
N ASP A 10 -6.50 4.14 -13.39
CA ASP A 10 -6.00 4.65 -14.67
C ASP A 10 -4.52 5.03 -14.67
N ARG A 11 -3.95 5.47 -13.53
CA ARG A 11 -2.51 5.78 -13.45
C ARG A 11 -1.62 4.55 -13.34
N HIS A 12 -2.13 3.46 -12.77
CA HIS A 12 -1.39 2.20 -12.67
C HIS A 12 -1.42 1.39 -13.97
N ALA A 13 -2.49 1.45 -14.75
CA ALA A 13 -2.59 0.75 -16.02
C ALA A 13 -1.51 1.24 -17.01
N GLY A 14 -1.32 2.56 -17.13
CA GLY A 14 -0.28 3.12 -18.00
C GLY A 14 1.14 2.73 -17.61
N SER A 15 1.49 2.83 -16.33
CA SER A 15 2.82 2.47 -15.83
C SER A 15 3.08 0.96 -15.90
N PHE A 16 2.03 0.16 -15.76
CA PHE A 16 2.07 -1.29 -15.89
C PHE A 16 2.34 -1.74 -17.34
N ILE A 17 1.61 -1.18 -18.30
CA ILE A 17 1.81 -1.47 -19.73
C ILE A 17 3.22 -1.06 -20.16
N VAL A 18 3.66 0.15 -19.83
CA VAL A 18 5.01 0.63 -20.13
C VAL A 18 6.08 -0.26 -19.48
N GLY A 19 5.86 -0.67 -18.22
CA GLY A 19 6.78 -1.56 -17.50
C GLY A 19 6.93 -2.92 -18.16
N THR A 20 5.82 -3.53 -18.58
CA THR A 20 5.78 -4.85 -19.25
C THR A 20 6.42 -4.78 -20.62
N VAL A 21 6.08 -3.77 -21.42
CA VAL A 21 6.66 -3.56 -22.76
C VAL A 21 8.16 -3.36 -22.67
N LEU A 22 8.63 -2.50 -21.76
CA LEU A 22 10.07 -2.23 -21.58
C LEU A 22 10.84 -3.46 -21.09
N GLY A 23 10.27 -4.23 -20.15
CA GLY A 23 10.85 -5.49 -19.69
C GLY A 23 10.94 -6.53 -20.80
N GLY A 24 9.89 -6.66 -21.62
CA GLY A 24 9.86 -7.54 -22.80
C GLY A 24 10.89 -7.12 -23.85
N CYS A 25 11.02 -5.83 -24.14
CA CYS A 25 12.03 -5.30 -25.06
C CYS A 25 13.46 -5.61 -24.60
N PHE A 26 13.76 -5.50 -23.30
CA PHE A 26 15.09 -5.83 -22.77
C PHE A 26 15.39 -7.33 -22.89
N VAL A 27 14.42 -8.21 -22.65
CA VAL A 27 14.60 -9.65 -22.85
C VAL A 27 14.83 -9.95 -24.32
N ALA A 28 14.03 -9.40 -25.23
CA ALA A 28 14.17 -9.62 -26.66
C ALA A 28 15.51 -9.10 -27.20
N ALA A 29 15.93 -7.89 -26.78
CA ALA A 29 17.22 -7.32 -27.15
C ALA A 29 18.39 -8.16 -26.62
N GLY A 30 18.33 -8.61 -25.36
CA GLY A 30 19.35 -9.48 -24.77
C GLY A 30 19.50 -10.81 -25.47
N LEU A 31 18.37 -11.47 -25.82
CA LEU A 31 18.36 -12.71 -26.61
C LEU A 31 18.88 -12.47 -28.02
N GLY A 32 18.48 -11.39 -28.69
CA GLY A 32 18.95 -11.02 -30.02
C GLY A 32 20.47 -10.81 -30.08
N ILE A 33 21.02 -10.09 -29.11
CA ILE A 33 22.46 -9.86 -28.99
C ILE A 33 23.19 -11.20 -28.73
N ALA A 34 22.68 -12.03 -27.82
CA ALA A 34 23.27 -13.32 -27.51
C ALA A 34 23.25 -14.26 -28.75
N PHE A 35 22.13 -14.30 -29.46
CA PHE A 35 21.99 -15.09 -30.69
C PHE A 35 22.97 -14.62 -31.78
N LEU A 36 23.00 -13.31 -32.06
CA LEU A 36 23.92 -12.76 -33.07
C LEU A 36 25.39 -12.99 -32.72
N THR A 37 25.76 -12.91 -31.43
CA THR A 37 27.15 -13.16 -30.99
C THR A 37 27.54 -14.63 -31.11
N LEU A 38 26.61 -15.57 -30.93
CA LEU A 38 26.86 -17.01 -31.08
C LEU A 38 26.94 -17.45 -32.55
N GLU A 39 26.22 -16.79 -33.44
CA GLU A 39 26.22 -17.04 -34.89
C GLU A 39 27.42 -16.41 -35.61
N THR A 40 28.24 -15.61 -34.91
CA THR A 40 29.41 -14.99 -35.55
C THR A 40 30.53 -15.98 -35.84
N PRO A 41 31.37 -15.74 -36.86
CA PRO A 41 32.54 -16.56 -37.16
C PRO A 41 33.55 -16.64 -36.00
N ILE A 42 33.50 -15.69 -35.07
CA ILE A 42 34.36 -15.67 -33.87
C ILE A 42 33.98 -16.82 -32.93
N ALA A 43 32.69 -17.14 -32.78
CA ALA A 43 32.25 -18.27 -31.96
C ALA A 43 32.80 -19.61 -32.54
N SER A 44 32.80 -19.77 -33.85
CA SER A 44 33.36 -20.95 -34.51
C SER A 44 34.89 -21.04 -34.39
N SER A 45 35.59 -19.92 -34.29
CA SER A 45 37.06 -19.89 -34.11
C SER A 45 37.51 -20.25 -32.68
N LEU A 46 36.61 -20.24 -31.71
CA LEU A 46 36.85 -20.66 -30.31
C LEU A 46 36.77 -22.19 -30.13
N VAL A 47 36.30 -22.95 -31.15
CA VAL A 47 36.24 -24.41 -31.10
C VAL A 47 37.67 -24.97 -31.14
N PRO A 48 38.05 -25.90 -30.24
CA PRO A 48 39.37 -26.51 -30.26
C PRO A 48 39.67 -27.15 -31.59
N GLY A 49 40.80 -26.76 -32.23
CA GLY A 49 41.20 -27.26 -33.55
C GLY A 49 41.10 -26.25 -34.70
N SER A 50 40.54 -25.08 -34.49
CA SER A 50 40.51 -23.99 -35.47
C SER A 50 41.90 -23.36 -35.64
N ARG A 51 42.40 -23.35 -36.92
CA ARG A 51 43.73 -22.82 -37.28
C ARG A 51 43.79 -21.29 -37.45
N SER A 52 42.68 -20.57 -37.30
CA SER A 52 42.62 -19.12 -37.42
C SER A 52 42.78 -18.47 -36.07
N GLY A 53 43.92 -17.83 -35.82
CA GLY A 53 44.18 -17.00 -34.65
C GLY A 53 43.22 -15.79 -34.62
N THR A 54 42.35 -15.73 -33.66
CA THR A 54 41.40 -14.60 -33.49
C THR A 54 42.18 -13.42 -32.88
N PRO A 55 42.10 -12.21 -33.43
CA PRO A 55 42.78 -11.05 -32.84
C PRO A 55 42.20 -10.73 -31.45
N PRO A 56 43.02 -10.38 -30.44
CA PRO A 56 42.57 -10.20 -29.05
C PRO A 56 41.49 -9.11 -28.91
N ILE A 57 41.49 -8.12 -29.79
CA ILE A 57 40.45 -7.06 -29.82
C ILE A 57 39.10 -7.64 -30.21
N ALA A 58 39.03 -8.61 -31.16
CA ALA A 58 37.77 -9.24 -31.56
C ALA A 58 37.20 -10.09 -30.43
N LEU A 59 38.03 -10.79 -29.65
CA LEU A 59 37.62 -11.52 -28.46
C LEU A 59 37.07 -10.58 -27.38
N GLY A 60 37.69 -9.40 -27.17
CA GLY A 60 37.22 -8.40 -26.24
C GLY A 60 35.83 -7.84 -26.60
N ILE A 61 35.61 -7.52 -27.88
CA ILE A 61 34.30 -7.03 -28.36
C ILE A 61 33.23 -8.12 -28.22
N TRP A 62 33.56 -9.36 -28.54
CA TRP A 62 32.66 -10.49 -28.41
C TRP A 62 32.26 -10.78 -26.97
N ALA A 63 33.22 -10.77 -26.03
CA ALA A 63 32.95 -10.91 -24.60
C ALA A 63 32.07 -9.76 -24.05
N LEU A 64 32.34 -8.52 -24.48
CA LEU A 64 31.55 -7.36 -24.10
C LEU A 64 30.09 -7.46 -24.60
N ALA A 65 29.89 -7.93 -25.84
CA ALA A 65 28.56 -8.13 -26.40
C ALA A 65 27.76 -9.20 -25.63
N LEU A 66 28.39 -10.30 -25.23
CA LEU A 66 27.77 -11.33 -24.41
C LEU A 66 27.40 -10.79 -23.01
N LEU A 67 28.30 -10.03 -22.38
CA LEU A 67 28.02 -9.41 -21.08
C LEU A 67 26.88 -8.41 -21.17
N ALA A 68 26.83 -7.58 -22.20
CA ALA A 68 25.75 -6.63 -22.43
C ALA A 68 24.40 -7.36 -22.67
N GLY A 69 24.38 -8.41 -23.49
CA GLY A 69 23.21 -9.25 -23.71
C GLY A 69 22.71 -9.90 -22.41
N GLY A 70 23.64 -10.48 -21.63
CA GLY A 70 23.34 -11.04 -20.31
C GLY A 70 22.76 -10.04 -19.32
N ALA A 71 23.35 -8.84 -19.23
CA ALA A 71 22.86 -7.79 -18.37
C ALA A 71 21.44 -7.32 -18.73
N LEU A 72 21.13 -7.20 -20.02
CA LEU A 72 19.78 -6.86 -20.49
C LEU A 72 18.77 -7.95 -20.17
N LEU A 73 19.15 -9.23 -20.31
CA LEU A 73 18.30 -10.36 -19.92
C LEU A 73 17.98 -10.33 -18.43
N VAL A 74 18.98 -10.15 -17.58
CA VAL A 74 18.79 -10.08 -16.13
C VAL A 74 17.93 -8.87 -15.74
N ALA A 75 18.18 -7.70 -16.32
CA ALA A 75 17.37 -6.50 -16.05
C ALA A 75 15.91 -6.68 -16.50
N GLY A 76 15.69 -7.27 -17.67
CA GLY A 76 14.35 -7.54 -18.21
C GLY A 76 13.58 -8.55 -17.38
N THR A 77 14.21 -9.68 -17.02
CA THR A 77 13.57 -10.73 -16.21
C THR A 77 13.27 -10.25 -14.79
N ASN A 78 14.17 -9.49 -14.14
CA ASN A 78 13.91 -8.90 -12.83
C ASN A 78 12.73 -7.93 -12.85
N ARG A 79 12.62 -7.13 -13.92
CA ARG A 79 11.49 -6.21 -14.09
C ARG A 79 10.17 -6.95 -14.29
N LEU A 80 10.15 -7.98 -15.13
CA LEU A 80 8.96 -8.82 -15.34
C LEU A 80 8.57 -9.58 -14.08
N ALA A 81 9.55 -10.08 -13.31
CA ALA A 81 9.30 -10.73 -12.03
C ALA A 81 8.69 -9.78 -10.99
N ALA A 82 9.16 -8.53 -10.94
CA ALA A 82 8.59 -7.50 -10.05
C ALA A 82 7.12 -7.20 -10.42
N ILE A 83 6.81 -7.06 -11.70
CA ILE A 83 5.44 -6.88 -12.22
C ILE A 83 4.56 -8.09 -11.91
N ALA A 84 5.07 -9.31 -12.13
CA ALA A 84 4.35 -10.55 -11.81
C ALA A 84 4.09 -10.69 -10.29
N ALA A 85 5.01 -10.22 -9.46
CA ALA A 85 4.82 -10.16 -8.01
C ALA A 85 3.74 -9.15 -7.62
N GLU A 86 3.67 -8.00 -8.29
CA GLU A 86 2.64 -6.98 -8.09
C GLU A 86 1.25 -7.48 -8.52
N ILE A 87 1.14 -8.18 -9.67
CA ILE A 87 -0.11 -8.84 -10.09
C ILE A 87 -0.55 -9.88 -9.07
N ARG A 88 0.36 -10.75 -8.63
CA ARG A 88 0.04 -11.78 -7.62
C ARG A 88 -0.38 -11.16 -6.29
N SER A 89 0.19 -10.02 -5.90
CA SER A 89 -0.23 -9.30 -4.70
C SER A 89 -1.59 -8.61 -4.88
N GLY A 90 -1.91 -8.13 -6.09
CA GLY A 90 -3.22 -7.55 -6.44
C GLY A 90 -4.34 -8.60 -6.60
N SER A 91 -3.99 -9.85 -6.91
CA SER A 91 -4.94 -10.98 -7.01
C SER A 91 -5.21 -11.67 -5.66
N ARG A 92 -4.65 -11.16 -4.55
CA ARG A 92 -4.97 -11.69 -3.22
C ARG A 92 -6.46 -11.51 -2.95
N ARG A 93 -7.06 -12.54 -2.35
CA ARG A 93 -8.38 -12.42 -1.70
C ARG A 93 -8.45 -11.07 -1.01
N PRO A 94 -9.57 -10.34 -1.15
CA PRO A 94 -9.73 -9.08 -0.43
C PRO A 94 -9.30 -9.30 1.02
N SER A 95 -8.51 -8.39 1.58
CA SER A 95 -8.10 -8.53 2.97
C SER A 95 -9.38 -8.65 3.81
N PRO A 96 -9.39 -9.42 4.91
CA PRO A 96 -10.56 -9.53 5.77
C PRO A 96 -11.15 -8.16 6.11
N LEU A 97 -10.29 -7.15 6.30
CA LEU A 97 -10.68 -5.77 6.51
C LEU A 97 -11.42 -5.15 5.31
N ALA A 98 -10.96 -5.40 4.08
CA ALA A 98 -11.67 -4.93 2.88
C ALA A 98 -13.05 -5.59 2.75
N ALA A 99 -13.18 -6.86 3.13
CA ALA A 99 -14.47 -7.56 3.19
C ALA A 99 -15.40 -6.96 4.26
N ALA A 100 -14.85 -6.64 5.45
CA ALA A 100 -15.60 -6.00 6.53
C ALA A 100 -16.11 -4.60 6.11
N PHE A 101 -15.29 -3.80 5.43
CA PHE A 101 -15.74 -2.51 4.90
C PHE A 101 -16.75 -2.63 3.76
N ALA A 102 -16.67 -3.68 2.94
CA ALA A 102 -17.68 -3.94 1.91
C ALA A 102 -19.04 -4.36 2.48
N ALA A 103 -19.06 -4.88 3.71
CA ALA A 103 -20.29 -5.27 4.42
C ALA A 103 -20.97 -4.11 5.16
N LEU A 104 -20.37 -2.89 5.17
CA LEU A 104 -20.96 -1.73 5.82
C LEU A 104 -22.26 -1.29 5.14
N PRO A 105 -23.21 -0.71 5.89
CA PRO A 105 -24.45 -0.16 5.35
C PRO A 105 -24.19 0.89 4.25
N SER A 106 -25.14 1.04 3.33
CA SER A 106 -25.03 1.94 2.17
C SER A 106 -24.94 3.42 2.53
N ASP A 107 -25.33 3.80 3.74
CA ASP A 107 -25.26 5.15 4.28
C ASP A 107 -23.95 5.44 5.04
N VAL A 108 -23.02 4.49 5.02
CA VAL A 108 -21.69 4.59 5.61
C VAL A 108 -20.63 4.58 4.50
N THR A 109 -19.67 5.49 4.59
CA THR A 109 -18.58 5.63 3.62
C THR A 109 -17.24 5.39 4.30
N ALA A 110 -16.48 4.41 3.83
CA ALA A 110 -15.11 4.15 4.30
C ALA A 110 -14.10 4.79 3.34
N ILE A 111 -13.12 5.50 3.89
CA ILE A 111 -12.10 6.25 3.16
C ILE A 111 -10.74 5.90 3.76
N SER A 112 -9.78 5.53 2.93
CA SER A 112 -8.44 5.13 3.37
C SER A 112 -7.38 6.20 3.10
N ASP A 113 -6.27 6.14 3.86
CA ASP A 113 -5.09 7.00 3.69
C ASP A 113 -5.42 8.52 3.79
N VAL A 114 -6.21 8.90 4.78
CA VAL A 114 -6.64 10.28 4.99
C VAL A 114 -5.56 11.08 5.73
N VAL A 115 -5.21 12.26 5.20
CA VAL A 115 -4.30 13.22 5.83
C VAL A 115 -5.08 14.49 6.18
N PRO A 116 -5.54 14.65 7.44
CA PRO A 116 -6.43 15.76 7.83
C PRO A 116 -5.81 17.15 7.65
N THR A 117 -4.51 17.27 7.88
CA THR A 117 -3.71 18.50 7.71
C THR A 117 -2.29 18.10 7.39
N GLU A 118 -1.36 18.40 8.26
CA GLU A 118 0.01 17.89 8.19
C GLU A 118 0.17 16.62 9.02
N GLY A 119 1.14 15.80 8.69
CA GLY A 119 1.51 14.61 9.44
C GLY A 119 1.21 13.30 8.74
N ARG A 120 1.20 12.23 9.50
CA ARG A 120 1.04 10.88 8.98
C ARG A 120 -0.38 10.61 8.46
N PRO A 121 -0.53 9.81 7.41
CA PRO A 121 -1.84 9.36 6.96
C PRO A 121 -2.52 8.49 8.02
N ILE A 122 -3.83 8.66 8.12
CA ILE A 122 -4.72 7.84 8.95
C ILE A 122 -5.19 6.68 8.07
N PRO A 123 -5.02 5.43 8.49
CA PRO A 123 -5.29 4.28 7.63
C PRO A 123 -6.73 4.23 7.13
N HIS A 124 -7.68 4.36 8.03
CA HIS A 124 -9.10 4.26 7.68
C HIS A 124 -9.94 5.25 8.48
N VAL A 125 -10.79 5.97 7.76
CA VAL A 125 -11.78 6.89 8.31
C VAL A 125 -13.15 6.50 7.76
N VAL A 126 -14.11 6.26 8.62
CA VAL A 126 -15.47 5.84 8.27
C VAL A 126 -16.44 6.93 8.66
N VAL A 127 -17.22 7.40 7.70
CA VAL A 127 -18.24 8.46 7.88
C VAL A 127 -19.62 7.84 7.82
N GLY A 128 -20.45 8.10 8.81
CA GLY A 128 -21.80 7.53 8.90
C GLY A 128 -22.78 8.38 9.72
N PRO A 129 -23.98 7.88 10.00
CA PRO A 129 -24.98 8.59 10.80
C PRO A 129 -24.53 8.92 12.23
N PHE A 130 -23.56 8.18 12.75
CA PHE A 130 -22.97 8.34 14.08
C PHE A 130 -21.94 9.49 14.15
N GLY A 131 -21.44 9.94 13.03
CA GLY A 131 -20.31 10.87 12.91
C GLY A 131 -19.18 10.25 12.10
N VAL A 132 -17.99 10.25 12.67
CA VAL A 132 -16.77 9.71 12.07
C VAL A 132 -16.16 8.66 13.00
N ALA A 133 -15.67 7.56 12.43
CA ALA A 133 -14.87 6.57 13.13
C ALA A 133 -13.47 6.50 12.51
N VAL A 134 -12.44 6.59 13.34
CA VAL A 134 -11.03 6.41 12.96
C VAL A 134 -10.62 5.01 13.35
N ILE A 135 -10.19 4.22 12.37
CA ILE A 135 -9.89 2.81 12.56
C ILE A 135 -8.42 2.55 12.27
N HIS A 136 -7.72 1.99 13.23
CA HIS A 136 -6.34 1.54 13.12
C HIS A 136 -6.25 0.03 13.12
N GLU A 137 -5.27 -0.51 12.42
CA GLU A 137 -4.91 -1.93 12.50
C GLU A 137 -3.69 -2.12 13.40
N LEU A 138 -3.82 -3.01 14.36
CA LEU A 138 -2.67 -3.55 15.06
C LEU A 138 -2.10 -4.68 14.20
N GLY A 139 -0.93 -4.46 13.61
CA GLY A 139 -0.24 -5.51 12.85
C GLY A 139 -0.04 -6.76 13.72
N GLY A 140 0.01 -7.93 13.07
CA GLY A 140 0.25 -9.19 13.78
C GLY A 140 1.60 -9.20 14.52
N PRO A 141 1.85 -10.20 15.39
CA PRO A 141 3.04 -10.30 16.26
C PRO A 141 4.37 -10.36 15.48
N ALA A 142 4.32 -10.66 14.18
CA ALA A 142 5.49 -10.58 13.30
C ALA A 142 5.90 -9.14 12.93
N VAL A 143 5.02 -8.16 13.14
CA VAL A 143 5.21 -6.76 12.76
C VAL A 143 5.27 -5.84 13.97
N ILE A 144 4.51 -6.14 15.01
CA ILE A 144 4.46 -5.37 16.25
C ILE A 144 4.40 -6.33 17.43
N ARG A 145 5.10 -6.00 18.51
CA ARG A 145 5.10 -6.81 19.73
C ARG A 145 5.19 -5.93 20.97
N GLN A 146 4.74 -6.48 22.09
CA GLN A 146 4.94 -5.89 23.40
C GLN A 146 6.14 -6.56 24.08
N VAL A 147 7.05 -5.75 24.63
CA VAL A 147 8.19 -6.19 25.42
C VAL A 147 8.16 -5.45 26.75
N GLY A 148 7.73 -6.15 27.81
CA GLY A 148 7.45 -5.51 29.10
C GLY A 148 6.34 -4.47 28.98
N THR A 149 6.64 -3.21 29.28
CA THR A 149 5.72 -2.08 29.16
C THR A 149 5.85 -1.33 27.83
N SER A 150 6.84 -1.67 27.00
CA SER A 150 7.14 -0.97 25.77
C SER A 150 6.60 -1.73 24.56
N TRP A 151 6.27 -0.98 23.51
CA TRP A 151 5.89 -1.52 22.22
C TRP A 151 7.01 -1.36 21.21
N GLU A 152 7.23 -2.38 20.39
CA GLU A 152 8.22 -2.40 19.33
C GLU A 152 7.60 -2.77 18.00
N ARG A 153 8.06 -2.11 16.93
CA ARG A 153 7.69 -2.42 15.54
C ARG A 153 8.89 -2.97 14.79
N LYS A 154 8.66 -3.95 13.94
CA LYS A 154 9.68 -4.49 13.04
C LYS A 154 9.95 -3.51 11.90
N THR A 155 11.20 -3.07 11.80
CA THR A 155 11.74 -2.26 10.70
C THR A 155 12.68 -3.09 9.84
N ARG A 156 13.25 -2.52 8.79
CA ARG A 156 14.29 -3.19 7.99
C ARG A 156 15.56 -3.45 8.78
N GLU A 157 15.85 -2.61 9.78
CA GLU A 157 17.06 -2.66 10.63
C GLU A 157 16.86 -3.51 11.88
N GLY A 158 15.64 -4.00 12.14
CA GLY A 158 15.30 -4.80 13.31
C GLY A 158 14.07 -4.28 14.04
N TRP A 159 13.98 -4.57 15.34
CA TRP A 159 12.91 -4.10 16.19
C TRP A 159 13.24 -2.71 16.74
N ALA A 160 12.35 -1.75 16.52
CA ALA A 160 12.48 -0.38 17.01
C ALA A 160 11.30 -0.02 17.93
N PRO A 161 11.54 0.79 18.97
CA PRO A 161 10.48 1.29 19.85
C PRO A 161 9.40 2.00 19.04
N THR A 162 8.15 1.78 19.42
CA THR A 162 7.00 2.44 18.80
C THR A 162 6.03 2.92 19.87
N GLU A 163 5.18 3.83 19.48
CA GLU A 163 4.11 4.34 20.31
C GLU A 163 3.11 3.24 20.69
N HIS A 164 2.50 3.38 21.89
CA HIS A 164 1.42 2.48 22.31
C HIS A 164 0.26 2.53 21.27
N PRO A 165 -0.23 1.39 20.78
CA PRO A 165 -1.21 1.36 19.70
C PRO A 165 -2.52 2.10 20.01
N LEU A 166 -2.99 2.02 21.25
CA LEU A 166 -4.19 2.74 21.70
C LEU A 166 -3.97 4.25 21.70
N ASP A 167 -2.85 4.73 22.26
CA ASP A 167 -2.52 6.16 22.29
C ASP A 167 -2.43 6.73 20.87
N ARG A 168 -1.94 5.91 19.94
CA ARG A 168 -1.88 6.28 18.53
C ARG A 168 -3.27 6.42 17.93
N ALA A 169 -4.17 5.46 18.17
CA ALA A 169 -5.53 5.49 17.64
C ALA A 169 -6.32 6.67 18.23
N GLU A 170 -6.21 6.91 19.53
CA GLU A 170 -6.86 8.01 20.23
C GLU A 170 -6.36 9.37 19.72
N ARG A 171 -5.04 9.54 19.59
CA ARG A 171 -4.44 10.78 19.07
C ARG A 171 -4.87 11.07 17.63
N ASP A 172 -4.97 10.07 16.77
CA ASP A 172 -5.42 10.27 15.40
C ASP A 172 -6.92 10.59 15.34
N ALA A 173 -7.73 10.01 16.22
CA ALA A 173 -9.13 10.41 16.38
C ALA A 173 -9.26 11.86 16.84
N ASP A 174 -8.42 12.30 17.79
CA ASP A 174 -8.37 13.69 18.24
C ASP A 174 -7.92 14.64 17.12
N ARG A 175 -6.93 14.25 16.30
CA ARG A 175 -6.53 15.03 15.11
C ARG A 175 -7.69 15.22 14.14
N VAL A 176 -8.44 14.15 13.85
CA VAL A 176 -9.62 14.22 12.96
C VAL A 176 -10.69 15.10 13.60
N ARG A 177 -10.95 14.95 14.90
CA ARG A 177 -11.93 15.77 15.64
C ARG A 177 -11.58 17.25 15.57
N HIS A 178 -10.33 17.61 15.84
CA HIS A 178 -9.87 19.00 15.78
C HIS A 178 -9.94 19.56 14.35
N TRP A 179 -9.52 18.78 13.35
CA TRP A 179 -9.54 19.19 11.96
C TRP A 179 -10.95 19.43 11.43
N LEU A 180 -11.89 18.53 11.73
CA LEU A 180 -13.28 18.69 11.32
C LEU A 180 -13.96 19.87 12.03
N ASN A 181 -13.71 20.02 13.34
CA ASN A 181 -14.40 21.05 14.15
C ASN A 181 -13.74 22.44 14.08
N ARG A 182 -12.53 22.58 13.56
CA ARG A 182 -11.88 23.89 13.29
C ARG A 182 -12.18 24.45 11.90
N GLY A 183 -12.83 23.69 11.04
CA GLY A 183 -13.15 24.12 9.69
C GLY A 183 -14.47 24.89 9.63
N ASP A 184 -14.90 25.19 8.38
CA ASP A 184 -16.10 25.95 8.06
C ASP A 184 -17.41 25.17 8.28
N LEU A 185 -17.39 24.10 9.08
CA LEU A 185 -18.60 23.36 9.44
C LEU A 185 -19.32 24.09 10.58
N ASP A 186 -20.60 24.38 10.36
CA ASP A 186 -21.50 25.03 11.35
C ASP A 186 -22.05 24.06 12.39
N PHE A 187 -21.48 22.84 12.47
CA PHE A 187 -21.89 21.77 13.39
C PHE A 187 -20.68 20.98 13.88
N VAL A 188 -20.82 20.43 15.08
CA VAL A 188 -19.80 19.58 15.70
C VAL A 188 -19.94 18.15 15.17
N VAL A 189 -18.83 17.51 14.82
CA VAL A 189 -18.77 16.11 14.39
C VAL A 189 -18.19 15.25 15.53
N ARG A 190 -18.93 14.20 15.93
CA ARG A 190 -18.41 13.20 16.86
C ARG A 190 -17.39 12.32 16.17
N VAL A 191 -16.30 12.01 16.88
CA VAL A 191 -15.25 11.14 16.36
C VAL A 191 -14.97 10.03 17.36
N TYR A 192 -15.01 8.80 16.88
CA TYR A 192 -14.75 7.57 17.61
C TYR A 192 -13.43 6.97 17.18
N ALA A 193 -12.72 6.32 18.11
CA ALA A 193 -11.50 5.58 17.81
C ALA A 193 -11.76 4.07 17.90
N ALA A 194 -11.16 3.30 16.99
CA ALA A 194 -11.11 1.85 17.07
C ALA A 194 -9.74 1.32 16.68
N LEU A 195 -9.33 0.26 17.36
CA LEU A 195 -8.13 -0.53 17.08
C LEU A 195 -8.55 -1.95 16.73
N ILE A 196 -8.21 -2.39 15.53
CA ILE A 196 -8.45 -3.75 15.07
C ILE A 196 -7.26 -4.61 15.47
N THR A 197 -7.53 -5.72 16.13
CA THR A 197 -6.54 -6.70 16.53
C THR A 197 -7.08 -8.12 16.40
N THR A 198 -6.19 -9.09 16.30
CA THR A 198 -6.57 -10.52 16.31
C THR A 198 -6.93 -11.01 17.70
N ASP A 199 -6.44 -10.34 18.76
CA ASP A 199 -6.74 -10.66 20.15
C ASP A 199 -7.14 -9.39 20.92
N PRO A 200 -8.45 -9.09 21.02
CA PRO A 200 -8.95 -7.91 21.71
C PRO A 200 -8.80 -7.98 23.24
N SER A 201 -8.46 -9.14 23.81
CA SER A 201 -8.30 -9.29 25.27
C SER A 201 -7.04 -8.62 25.81
N MET A 202 -6.04 -8.41 24.95
CA MET A 202 -4.73 -7.86 25.32
C MET A 202 -4.73 -6.35 25.59
N LEU A 203 -5.72 -5.63 25.08
CA LEU A 203 -5.76 -4.18 25.15
C LEU A 203 -7.14 -3.69 25.59
N ARG A 204 -7.17 -2.67 26.43
CA ARG A 204 -8.43 -2.04 26.88
C ARG A 204 -8.25 -0.53 27.01
N SER A 205 -9.22 0.22 26.49
CA SER A 205 -9.31 1.66 26.67
C SER A 205 -10.78 2.09 26.78
N PRO A 206 -11.11 3.07 27.60
CA PRO A 206 -12.44 3.66 27.61
C PRO A 206 -12.71 4.57 26.41
N LEU A 207 -11.66 5.04 25.72
CA LEU A 207 -11.75 6.01 24.62
C LEU A 207 -11.58 5.38 23.24
N CYS A 208 -11.04 4.16 23.17
CA CYS A 208 -10.80 3.44 21.92
C CYS A 208 -11.42 2.05 22.00
N ALA A 209 -12.28 1.72 21.06
CA ALA A 209 -12.82 0.37 20.93
C ALA A 209 -11.72 -0.58 20.45
N VAL A 210 -11.59 -1.74 21.10
CA VAL A 210 -10.66 -2.79 20.66
C VAL A 210 -11.51 -3.95 20.13
N ILE A 211 -11.43 -4.19 18.84
CA ILE A 211 -12.30 -5.13 18.13
C ILE A 211 -11.51 -6.01 17.16
N THR A 212 -12.13 -7.11 16.73
CA THR A 212 -11.64 -7.92 15.61
C THR A 212 -12.21 -7.43 14.28
N GLU A 213 -11.61 -7.82 13.16
CA GLU A 213 -12.01 -7.37 11.82
C GLU A 213 -13.47 -7.72 11.51
N ASP A 214 -13.93 -8.92 11.90
CA ASP A 214 -15.29 -9.41 11.71
C ASP A 214 -16.34 -8.61 12.51
N ARG A 215 -15.93 -7.93 13.57
CA ARG A 215 -16.82 -7.12 14.43
C ARG A 215 -16.98 -5.67 13.97
N ILE A 216 -16.30 -5.25 12.92
CA ILE A 216 -16.39 -3.87 12.42
C ILE A 216 -17.83 -3.49 12.07
N PRO A 217 -18.60 -4.28 11.28
CA PRO A 217 -19.98 -3.92 10.93
C PRO A 217 -20.88 -3.81 12.17
N ASP A 218 -20.79 -4.74 13.11
CA ASP A 218 -21.58 -4.75 14.35
C ASP A 218 -21.23 -3.53 15.21
N TRP A 219 -19.94 -3.21 15.36
CA TRP A 219 -19.50 -2.06 16.13
C TRP A 219 -20.00 -0.75 15.51
N ILE A 220 -19.87 -0.58 14.20
CA ILE A 220 -20.36 0.60 13.47
C ILE A 220 -21.89 0.74 13.64
N ALA A 221 -22.64 -0.35 13.53
CA ALA A 221 -24.09 -0.35 13.72
C ALA A 221 -24.51 -0.02 15.16
N ALA A 222 -23.68 -0.33 16.15
CA ALA A 222 -23.93 -0.05 17.56
C ALA A 222 -23.61 1.40 17.95
N LEU A 223 -22.90 2.18 17.10
CA LEU A 223 -22.58 3.57 17.41
C LEU A 223 -23.86 4.44 17.43
N PRO A 224 -24.05 5.28 18.45
CA PRO A 224 -25.25 6.08 18.58
C PRO A 224 -25.33 7.14 17.46
N PRO A 225 -26.46 7.25 16.75
CA PRO A 225 -26.62 8.22 15.68
C PRO A 225 -26.52 9.64 16.23
N GLN A 226 -25.89 10.51 15.47
CA GLN A 226 -25.76 11.93 15.79
C GLN A 226 -26.90 12.71 15.13
N ARG A 227 -27.92 13.08 15.90
CA ARG A 227 -29.12 13.77 15.39
C ARG A 227 -28.84 15.06 14.61
N SER A 228 -27.77 15.79 14.95
CA SER A 228 -27.37 17.00 14.24
C SER A 228 -26.71 16.73 12.88
N LEU A 229 -26.34 15.49 12.57
CA LEU A 229 -25.69 15.11 11.34
C LEU A 229 -26.71 14.60 10.30
N THR A 230 -27.40 15.56 9.67
CA THR A 230 -28.32 15.28 8.57
C THR A 230 -27.60 14.68 7.36
N GLU A 231 -28.34 14.13 6.39
CA GLU A 231 -27.78 13.55 5.14
C GLU A 231 -26.84 14.55 4.44
N GLY A 232 -27.27 15.81 4.24
CA GLY A 232 -26.46 16.83 3.60
C GLY A 232 -25.17 17.15 4.38
N ARG A 233 -25.23 17.23 5.70
CA ARG A 233 -24.06 17.44 6.57
C ARG A 233 -23.12 16.24 6.53
N ARG A 234 -23.66 15.03 6.51
CA ARG A 234 -22.86 13.80 6.37
C ARG A 234 -22.10 13.79 5.03
N GLN A 235 -22.77 14.18 3.94
CA GLN A 235 -22.15 14.29 2.63
C GLN A 235 -21.03 15.35 2.61
N GLN A 236 -21.21 16.49 3.29
CA GLN A 236 -20.15 17.50 3.46
C GLN A 236 -18.93 16.93 4.18
N VAL A 237 -19.14 16.18 5.28
CA VAL A 237 -18.06 15.52 6.01
C VAL A 237 -17.36 14.49 5.10
N ALA A 238 -18.10 13.65 4.41
CA ALA A 238 -17.54 12.63 3.50
C ALA A 238 -16.72 13.27 2.37
N THR A 239 -17.22 14.34 1.77
CA THR A 239 -16.50 15.11 0.72
C THR A 239 -15.21 15.71 1.26
N ARG A 240 -15.26 16.32 2.46
CA ARG A 240 -14.08 16.90 3.10
C ARG A 240 -13.03 15.84 3.44
N VAL A 241 -13.44 14.71 4.00
CA VAL A 241 -12.54 13.58 4.29
C VAL A 241 -11.97 13.00 2.99
N GLY A 242 -12.80 12.86 1.95
CA GLY A 242 -12.36 12.39 0.63
C GLY A 242 -11.36 13.32 -0.05
N ALA A 243 -11.51 14.64 0.11
CA ALA A 243 -10.55 15.62 -0.41
C ALA A 243 -9.18 15.57 0.30
N ALA A 244 -9.12 15.04 1.52
CA ALA A 244 -7.90 14.88 2.30
C ALA A 244 -7.20 13.53 2.06
N VAL A 245 -7.61 12.74 1.09
CA VAL A 245 -6.94 11.48 0.73
C VAL A 245 -5.57 11.77 0.15
N SER A 246 -4.55 11.15 0.72
CA SER A 246 -3.17 11.24 0.24
C SER A 246 -3.09 10.71 -1.19
N THR A 247 -2.89 11.60 -2.15
CA THR A 247 -2.52 11.23 -3.51
C THR A 247 -1.09 10.71 -3.48
N GLY A 248 -0.91 9.41 -3.41
CA GLY A 248 0.30 8.56 -3.55
C GLY A 248 1.74 9.12 -3.59
N ALA A 249 1.93 10.43 -3.56
CA ALA A 249 3.24 11.08 -3.59
C ALA A 249 3.93 11.14 -2.21
N THR A 250 3.20 10.98 -1.11
CA THR A 250 3.71 11.14 0.26
C THR A 250 4.03 9.79 0.94
N ARG A 251 4.00 8.69 0.19
CA ARG A 251 4.29 7.35 0.71
C ARG A 251 5.79 7.03 0.74
N ARG A 252 6.62 8.04 0.97
CA ARG A 252 8.04 7.83 1.26
C ARG A 252 8.28 7.97 2.75
N ASP A 253 8.77 6.88 3.34
CA ASP A 253 9.52 6.81 4.59
C ASP A 253 8.75 7.02 5.92
N TRP A 254 7.87 6.02 6.23
CA TRP A 254 7.45 5.83 7.65
C TRP A 254 7.65 4.38 8.09
#